data_0b10b7074c0a959b84c837907069e173
#
_entry.id   0b10b7074c0a959b84c837907069e173
#
_cell.length_a   1.000
_cell.length_b   1.000
_cell.length_c   1.000
_cell.angle_alpha   90.00
_cell.angle_beta   90.00
_cell.angle_gamma   90.00
#
_symmetry.space_group_name_H-M   'P 1'
#
loop_
_entity.id
_entity.type
_entity.pdbx_description
1 polymer ?
#
loop_
_entity_poly.entity_id
_entity_poly.type
_entity_poly.pdbx_seq_one_letter_code
_entity_poly.pdbx_strand_id
1 'polypeptide(L)'
;MRRVAEEGWPAVLGLPTSAGKTAALDIALFHTVLDADKPTQEKRAPRRIFFIVDRRLVVDEAHERACLIQNRLRQALRNGQGVLAEAARRLINLPLEGEAECVEVIRLRGGLPRERAFIRNPLQPAIVLSTVDQVGSRLLFRGYGVSEFMRPIHAALVGVDSLILIDEAHLSWPLVDTLQWVQRYQSGSWADRMIGRPATIVQMTATPASEAGGIFTLEDEDWKHKLLGARLKCAKPAEIVTLNDTKEDPQGTHTALVELLASKARALMAAMRETSTAPVAGIVVNRVGTARLVFERLCSDEEADAVLLTGRVRPFERDELLKAYLPRMKAGRAPDANPRPLYVVATQTIEVGADLDFDGLVTEAAALDALRQRFGRLNRLGKREHSRAIIIYVKSRRSGEADPVYGEALAETMQMDGESHSQTEREKGHSGTEGAGFRHSGNPQGATVTR
;
A
#
# COMPACT_ATOMS: atom_id res chain seq x y z
N MET A 1 -20.00 1.89 3.03
CA MET A 1 -20.88 2.37 1.98
C MET A 1 -22.08 3.11 2.53
N ARG A 2 -22.91 2.54 3.41
CA ARG A 2 -24.06 3.24 4.00
C ARG A 2 -23.64 4.56 4.67
N ARG A 3 -22.61 4.53 5.52
CA ARG A 3 -22.06 5.72 6.16
C ARG A 3 -21.63 6.80 5.17
N VAL A 4 -20.96 6.44 4.07
CA VAL A 4 -20.54 7.40 3.04
C VAL A 4 -21.76 8.05 2.34
N ALA A 5 -22.82 7.27 2.11
CA ALA A 5 -24.03 7.79 1.47
C ALA A 5 -24.84 8.71 2.39
N GLU A 6 -24.85 8.45 3.70
CA GLU A 6 -25.64 9.18 4.70
C GLU A 6 -24.85 10.39 5.28
N GLU A 7 -23.60 10.17 5.68
CA GLU A 7 -22.77 11.15 6.42
C GLU A 7 -21.68 11.78 5.55
N GLY A 8 -21.36 11.20 4.38
CA GLY A 8 -20.22 11.61 3.54
C GLY A 8 -18.95 10.87 3.87
N TRP A 9 -17.86 11.24 3.19
CA TRP A 9 -16.56 10.62 3.38
C TRP A 9 -15.90 11.08 4.67
N PRO A 10 -15.30 10.17 5.47
CA PRO A 10 -14.47 10.57 6.60
C PRO A 10 -13.18 11.22 6.09
N ALA A 11 -12.58 12.09 6.90
CA ALA A 11 -11.28 12.69 6.56
C ALA A 11 -10.15 11.65 6.52
N VAL A 12 -10.25 10.63 7.38
CA VAL A 12 -9.25 9.57 7.50
C VAL A 12 -9.89 8.18 7.53
N LEU A 13 -9.40 7.27 6.69
CA LEU A 13 -9.65 5.85 6.78
C LEU A 13 -8.47 5.18 7.49
N GLY A 14 -8.60 5.03 8.81
CA GLY A 14 -7.63 4.40 9.70
C GLY A 14 -7.74 2.88 9.68
N LEU A 15 -7.36 2.25 8.57
CA LEU A 15 -7.50 0.81 8.38
C LEU A 15 -6.12 0.13 8.27
N PRO A 16 -5.91 -0.99 8.97
CA PRO A 16 -4.66 -1.74 8.87
C PRO A 16 -4.40 -2.26 7.45
N THR A 17 -3.15 -2.65 7.19
CA THR A 17 -2.80 -3.34 5.94
C THR A 17 -3.65 -4.61 5.81
N SER A 18 -4.06 -4.96 4.60
CA SER A 18 -4.93 -6.12 4.29
C SER A 18 -6.40 -6.01 4.73
N ALA A 19 -6.83 -4.90 5.33
CA ALA A 19 -8.24 -4.65 5.66
C ALA A 19 -9.11 -4.29 4.43
N GLY A 20 -8.51 -4.18 3.23
CA GLY A 20 -9.26 -3.93 2.00
C GLY A 20 -9.43 -2.44 1.64
N LYS A 21 -8.48 -1.56 1.99
CA LYS A 21 -8.50 -0.12 1.65
C LYS A 21 -8.85 0.17 0.18
N THR A 22 -8.41 -0.67 -0.75
CA THR A 22 -8.70 -0.52 -2.19
C THR A 22 -10.19 -0.61 -2.53
N ALA A 23 -11.03 -1.21 -1.66
CA ALA A 23 -12.49 -1.22 -1.83
C ALA A 23 -13.11 0.18 -1.74
N ALA A 24 -12.36 1.18 -1.28
CA ALA A 24 -12.78 2.59 -1.35
C ALA A 24 -13.12 3.04 -2.78
N LEU A 25 -12.46 2.46 -3.82
CA LEU A 25 -12.81 2.70 -5.22
C LEU A 25 -14.23 2.23 -5.56
N ASP A 26 -14.58 1.02 -5.12
CA ASP A 26 -15.92 0.46 -5.32
C ASP A 26 -16.97 1.33 -4.60
N ILE A 27 -16.68 1.70 -3.35
CA ILE A 27 -17.57 2.56 -2.53
C ILE A 27 -17.76 3.91 -3.20
N ALA A 28 -16.69 4.53 -3.71
CA ALA A 28 -16.74 5.83 -4.36
C ALA A 28 -17.61 5.79 -5.63
N LEU A 29 -17.41 4.78 -6.46
CA LEU A 29 -18.19 4.63 -7.68
C LEU A 29 -19.68 4.37 -7.38
N PHE A 30 -19.98 3.50 -6.42
CA PHE A 30 -21.38 3.28 -6.01
C PHE A 30 -22.01 4.49 -5.34
N HIS A 31 -21.25 5.33 -4.65
CA HIS A 31 -21.74 6.62 -4.15
C HIS A 31 -22.17 7.53 -5.32
N THR A 32 -21.35 7.58 -6.40
CA THR A 32 -21.73 8.29 -7.62
C THR A 32 -23.01 7.74 -8.26
N VAL A 33 -23.18 6.39 -8.27
CA VAL A 33 -24.40 5.74 -8.76
C VAL A 33 -25.63 6.12 -7.93
N LEU A 34 -25.52 6.14 -6.61
CA LEU A 34 -26.61 6.50 -5.71
C LEU A 34 -27.06 7.97 -5.86
N ASP A 35 -26.13 8.83 -6.26
CA ASP A 35 -26.38 10.24 -6.46
C ASP A 35 -26.77 10.59 -7.91
N ALA A 36 -26.66 9.63 -8.85
CA ALA A 36 -26.79 9.91 -10.27
C ALA A 36 -28.12 10.58 -10.64
N ASP A 37 -29.24 10.14 -10.07
CA ASP A 37 -30.59 10.62 -10.38
C ASP A 37 -31.00 11.86 -9.55
N LYS A 38 -30.16 12.28 -8.58
CA LYS A 38 -30.46 13.46 -7.76
C LYS A 38 -30.30 14.77 -8.56
N PRO A 39 -31.05 15.83 -8.21
CA PRO A 39 -30.78 17.17 -8.73
C PRO A 39 -29.32 17.58 -8.48
N THR A 40 -28.72 18.34 -9.39
CA THR A 40 -27.29 18.71 -9.32
C THR A 40 -26.92 19.36 -7.98
N GLN A 41 -27.83 20.12 -7.38
CA GLN A 41 -27.63 20.80 -6.09
C GLN A 41 -27.60 19.84 -4.89
N GLU A 42 -28.20 18.66 -5.01
CA GLU A 42 -28.28 17.63 -3.97
C GLU A 42 -27.21 16.54 -4.12
N LYS A 43 -26.52 16.54 -5.26
CA LYS A 43 -25.44 15.57 -5.50
C LYS A 43 -24.26 15.83 -4.55
N ARG A 44 -23.86 14.80 -3.82
CA ARG A 44 -22.71 14.84 -2.90
C ARG A 44 -21.51 14.07 -3.43
N ALA A 45 -21.74 13.04 -4.24
CA ALA A 45 -20.68 12.21 -4.80
C ALA A 45 -19.92 12.96 -5.89
N PRO A 46 -18.59 13.07 -5.79
CA PRO A 46 -17.76 13.62 -6.85
C PRO A 46 -17.76 12.73 -8.09
N ARG A 47 -17.64 13.34 -9.28
CA ARG A 47 -17.59 12.59 -10.55
C ARG A 47 -16.24 11.96 -10.83
N ARG A 48 -15.15 12.56 -10.32
CA ARG A 48 -13.79 12.07 -10.51
C ARG A 48 -13.24 11.49 -9.22
N ILE A 49 -12.78 10.26 -9.30
CA ILE A 49 -12.19 9.51 -8.19
C ILE A 49 -10.70 9.41 -8.47
N PHE A 50 -9.88 10.17 -7.75
CA PHE A 50 -8.44 10.05 -7.78
C PHE A 50 -7.98 9.08 -6.70
N PHE A 51 -7.29 8.02 -7.10
CA PHE A 51 -6.60 7.11 -6.18
C PHE A 51 -5.10 7.38 -6.31
N ILE A 52 -4.56 8.02 -5.30
CA ILE A 52 -3.18 8.51 -5.30
C ILE A 52 -2.32 7.61 -4.45
N VAL A 53 -1.19 7.21 -5.00
CA VAL A 53 -0.22 6.34 -4.37
C VAL A 53 1.20 6.87 -4.57
N ASP A 54 2.08 6.54 -3.65
CA ASP A 54 3.49 6.97 -3.76
C ASP A 54 4.24 6.23 -4.88
N ARG A 55 3.92 4.96 -5.13
CA ARG A 55 4.73 4.08 -6.00
C ARG A 55 3.99 3.64 -7.26
N ARG A 56 4.73 3.62 -8.38
CA ARG A 56 4.20 3.27 -9.72
C ARG A 56 3.58 1.87 -9.78
N LEU A 57 4.13 0.90 -9.05
CA LEU A 57 3.62 -0.48 -9.02
C LEU A 57 2.18 -0.54 -8.48
N VAL A 58 1.89 0.25 -7.46
CA VAL A 58 0.54 0.34 -6.87
C VAL A 58 -0.46 0.94 -7.83
N VAL A 59 -0.02 1.92 -8.66
CA VAL A 59 -0.87 2.50 -9.71
C VAL A 59 -1.33 1.42 -10.69
N ASP A 60 -0.43 0.52 -11.07
CA ASP A 60 -0.73 -0.53 -12.04
C ASP A 60 -1.73 -1.55 -11.47
N GLU A 61 -1.55 -1.96 -10.22
CA GLU A 61 -2.46 -2.90 -9.53
C GLU A 61 -3.85 -2.29 -9.30
N ALA A 62 -3.91 -1.04 -8.83
CA ALA A 62 -5.17 -0.32 -8.68
C ALA A 62 -5.85 -0.09 -10.04
N HIS A 63 -5.07 0.09 -11.11
CA HIS A 63 -5.58 0.20 -12.47
C HIS A 63 -6.23 -1.10 -12.94
N GLU A 64 -5.60 -2.26 -12.71
CA GLU A 64 -6.20 -3.57 -13.01
C GLU A 64 -7.55 -3.74 -12.30
N ARG A 65 -7.63 -3.35 -11.02
CA ARG A 65 -8.87 -3.36 -10.26
C ARG A 65 -9.93 -2.46 -10.88
N ALA A 66 -9.59 -1.23 -11.25
CA ALA A 66 -10.50 -0.29 -11.87
C ALA A 66 -10.98 -0.78 -13.26
N CYS A 67 -10.09 -1.36 -14.06
CA CYS A 67 -10.46 -2.00 -15.34
C CYS A 67 -11.42 -3.18 -15.13
N LEU A 68 -11.22 -3.98 -14.09
CA LEU A 68 -12.15 -5.07 -13.75
C LEU A 68 -13.55 -4.53 -13.42
N ILE A 69 -13.64 -3.45 -12.66
CA ILE A 69 -14.91 -2.77 -12.34
C ILE A 69 -15.57 -2.28 -13.64
N GLN A 70 -14.85 -1.55 -14.48
CA GLN A 70 -15.33 -1.05 -15.78
C GLN A 70 -15.86 -2.19 -16.66
N ASN A 71 -15.11 -3.28 -16.80
CA ASN A 71 -15.50 -4.43 -17.61
C ASN A 71 -16.76 -5.13 -17.08
N ARG A 72 -16.90 -5.25 -15.75
CA ARG A 72 -18.12 -5.81 -15.14
C ARG A 72 -19.34 -4.94 -15.38
N LEU A 73 -19.20 -3.62 -15.32
CA LEU A 73 -20.28 -2.69 -15.65
C LEU A 73 -20.68 -2.77 -17.13
N ARG A 74 -19.71 -2.83 -18.07
CA ARG A 74 -19.97 -3.03 -19.51
C ARG A 74 -20.71 -4.34 -19.78
N GLN A 75 -20.27 -5.43 -19.14
CA GLN A 75 -20.95 -6.74 -19.29
C GLN A 75 -22.36 -6.71 -18.72
N ALA A 76 -22.55 -6.13 -17.56
CA ALA A 76 -23.86 -5.99 -16.94
C ALA A 76 -24.81 -5.15 -17.78
N LEU A 77 -24.32 -4.06 -18.39
CA LEU A 77 -25.11 -3.23 -19.31
C LEU A 77 -25.58 -4.03 -20.53
N ARG A 78 -24.71 -4.86 -21.11
CA ARG A 78 -25.07 -5.76 -22.24
C ARG A 78 -26.10 -6.81 -21.83
N ASN A 79 -25.97 -7.37 -20.62
CA ASN A 79 -26.91 -8.36 -20.10
C ASN A 79 -28.27 -7.75 -19.73
N GLY A 80 -28.33 -6.44 -19.54
CA GLY A 80 -29.55 -5.66 -19.35
C GLY A 80 -30.31 -5.85 -18.03
N GLN A 81 -29.85 -6.73 -17.11
CA GLN A 81 -30.57 -7.08 -15.89
C GLN A 81 -29.66 -7.02 -14.63
N GLY A 82 -30.29 -6.79 -13.47
CA GLY A 82 -29.65 -6.79 -12.16
C GLY A 82 -29.07 -5.44 -11.73
N VAL A 83 -28.64 -5.38 -10.47
CA VAL A 83 -28.16 -4.15 -9.81
C VAL A 83 -27.00 -3.48 -10.54
N LEU A 84 -26.06 -4.29 -11.08
CA LEU A 84 -24.92 -3.75 -11.82
C LEU A 84 -25.33 -3.14 -13.17
N ALA A 85 -26.36 -3.69 -13.85
CA ALA A 85 -26.88 -3.13 -15.09
C ALA A 85 -27.57 -1.78 -14.82
N GLU A 86 -28.30 -1.68 -13.73
CA GLU A 86 -28.90 -0.42 -13.30
C GLU A 86 -27.83 0.62 -12.94
N ALA A 87 -26.80 0.23 -12.18
CA ALA A 87 -25.65 1.10 -11.87
C ALA A 87 -24.97 1.62 -13.15
N ALA A 88 -24.76 0.73 -14.13
CA ALA A 88 -24.15 1.09 -15.40
C ALA A 88 -25.00 2.09 -16.20
N ARG A 89 -26.34 1.88 -16.25
CA ARG A 89 -27.28 2.82 -16.92
C ARG A 89 -27.25 4.21 -16.27
N ARG A 90 -27.26 4.28 -14.93
CA ARG A 90 -27.17 5.55 -14.19
C ARG A 90 -25.88 6.30 -14.46
N LEU A 91 -24.74 5.59 -14.52
CA LEU A 91 -23.45 6.20 -14.81
C LEU A 91 -23.36 6.73 -16.24
N ILE A 92 -23.89 5.98 -17.24
CA ILE A 92 -23.82 6.37 -18.64
C ILE A 92 -24.71 7.58 -18.97
N ASN A 93 -25.74 7.81 -18.16
CA ASN A 93 -26.64 8.95 -18.31
C ASN A 93 -26.15 10.23 -17.62
N LEU A 94 -25.02 10.18 -16.88
CA LEU A 94 -24.46 11.37 -16.22
C LEU A 94 -23.85 12.41 -17.17
N PRO A 95 -23.13 12.03 -18.24
CA PRO A 95 -22.70 12.95 -19.29
C PRO A 95 -23.88 13.42 -20.13
N LEU A 96 -23.83 14.66 -20.64
CA LEU A 96 -24.94 15.28 -21.36
C LEU A 96 -25.08 14.82 -22.81
N GLU A 97 -24.00 14.34 -23.45
CA GLU A 97 -24.01 13.93 -24.86
C GLU A 97 -22.87 12.94 -25.18
N GLY A 98 -23.08 12.07 -26.18
CA GLY A 98 -22.07 11.23 -26.81
C GLY A 98 -22.09 9.74 -26.41
N GLU A 99 -21.23 8.96 -27.05
CA GLU A 99 -20.94 7.58 -26.64
C GLU A 99 -20.16 7.61 -25.32
N ALA A 100 -20.90 7.60 -24.22
CA ALA A 100 -20.31 7.64 -22.89
C ALA A 100 -19.98 6.23 -22.41
N GLU A 101 -18.82 6.06 -21.84
CA GLU A 101 -18.49 4.88 -21.04
C GLU A 101 -19.20 4.97 -19.67
N CYS A 102 -19.50 3.83 -19.05
CA CYS A 102 -20.03 3.83 -17.70
C CYS A 102 -19.10 4.56 -16.73
N VAL A 103 -17.80 4.33 -16.88
CA VAL A 103 -16.72 4.99 -16.14
C VAL A 103 -15.44 4.95 -16.95
N GLU A 104 -14.75 6.08 -17.06
CA GLU A 104 -13.41 6.13 -17.64
C GLU A 104 -12.38 5.65 -16.60
N VAL A 105 -11.42 4.84 -17.04
CA VAL A 105 -10.30 4.40 -16.21
C VAL A 105 -9.02 4.96 -16.79
N ILE A 106 -8.34 5.78 -16.01
CA ILE A 106 -7.20 6.59 -16.46
C ILE A 106 -5.99 6.33 -15.57
N ARG A 107 -4.84 6.13 -16.19
CA ARG A 107 -3.59 5.87 -15.50
C ARG A 107 -2.60 7.01 -15.70
N LEU A 108 -2.33 7.77 -14.65
CA LEU A 108 -1.39 8.88 -14.65
C LEU A 108 -0.12 8.50 -13.88
N ARG A 109 0.86 7.95 -14.57
CA ARG A 109 2.20 7.69 -14.04
C ARG A 109 3.30 8.04 -15.04
N GLY A 110 4.51 8.34 -14.57
CA GLY A 110 5.65 8.58 -15.46
C GLY A 110 6.00 7.34 -16.30
N GLY A 111 6.47 7.57 -17.53
CA GLY A 111 6.88 6.51 -18.44
C GLY A 111 5.78 5.90 -19.30
N LEU A 112 4.54 6.41 -19.24
CA LEU A 112 3.44 6.02 -20.11
C LEU A 112 3.07 7.12 -21.11
N PRO A 113 2.46 6.75 -22.28
CA PRO A 113 1.82 7.70 -23.16
C PRO A 113 0.77 8.53 -22.41
N ARG A 114 0.58 9.77 -22.88
CA ARG A 114 -0.37 10.68 -22.26
C ARG A 114 -1.80 10.28 -22.58
N GLU A 115 -2.55 9.94 -21.56
CA GLU A 115 -3.98 9.72 -21.71
C GLU A 115 -4.71 11.08 -21.71
N ARG A 116 -5.46 11.35 -22.77
CA ARG A 116 -6.24 12.58 -22.94
C ARG A 116 -7.72 12.39 -22.61
N ALA A 117 -8.12 11.18 -22.26
CA ALA A 117 -9.52 10.80 -22.10
C ALA A 117 -10.27 11.69 -21.11
N PHE A 118 -9.71 11.93 -19.91
CA PHE A 118 -10.41 12.68 -18.86
C PHE A 118 -10.57 14.19 -19.13
N ILE A 119 -9.91 14.70 -20.18
CA ILE A 119 -10.01 16.10 -20.59
C ILE A 119 -11.13 16.29 -21.63
N ARG A 120 -11.39 15.26 -22.44
CA ARG A 120 -12.35 15.33 -23.54
C ARG A 120 -13.78 15.53 -23.04
N ASN A 121 -14.14 14.85 -21.97
CA ASN A 121 -15.45 14.98 -21.36
C ASN A 121 -15.33 15.14 -19.83
N PRO A 122 -15.25 16.39 -19.32
CA PRO A 122 -15.13 16.64 -17.88
C PRO A 122 -16.33 16.16 -17.04
N LEU A 123 -17.46 15.89 -17.65
CA LEU A 123 -18.67 15.40 -16.99
C LEU A 123 -18.71 13.87 -16.89
N GLN A 124 -17.85 13.18 -17.61
CA GLN A 124 -17.73 11.72 -17.59
C GLN A 124 -17.24 11.25 -16.22
N PRO A 125 -17.93 10.29 -15.57
CA PRO A 125 -17.38 9.63 -14.39
C PRO A 125 -16.03 9.01 -14.69
N ALA A 126 -15.04 9.24 -13.83
CA ALA A 126 -13.67 8.75 -14.07
C ALA A 126 -13.01 8.26 -12.77
N ILE A 127 -12.28 7.15 -12.90
CA ILE A 127 -11.35 6.65 -11.89
C ILE A 127 -9.93 6.94 -12.40
N VAL A 128 -9.21 7.77 -11.70
CA VAL A 128 -7.86 8.23 -12.07
C VAL A 128 -6.85 7.65 -11.08
N LEU A 129 -6.05 6.68 -11.52
CA LEU A 129 -4.99 6.06 -10.73
C LEU A 129 -3.70 6.83 -10.97
N SER A 130 -3.10 7.39 -9.93
CA SER A 130 -2.01 8.35 -10.11
C SER A 130 -0.93 8.22 -9.05
N THR A 131 0.29 8.64 -9.43
CA THR A 131 1.33 8.92 -8.44
C THR A 131 1.16 10.33 -7.86
N VAL A 132 1.70 10.54 -6.66
CA VAL A 132 1.74 11.84 -5.96
C VAL A 132 2.26 12.96 -6.88
N ASP A 133 3.37 12.72 -7.59
CA ASP A 133 3.97 13.71 -8.48
C ASP A 133 3.04 14.15 -9.62
N GLN A 134 2.31 13.20 -10.20
CA GLN A 134 1.44 13.48 -11.34
C GLN A 134 0.24 14.33 -10.95
N VAL A 135 -0.38 14.05 -9.82
CA VAL A 135 -1.51 14.85 -9.30
C VAL A 135 -1.01 16.17 -8.74
N GLY A 136 0.01 16.15 -7.88
CA GLY A 136 0.58 17.34 -7.27
C GLY A 136 1.06 18.35 -8.30
N SER A 137 1.75 17.92 -9.37
CA SER A 137 2.20 18.81 -10.43
C SER A 137 1.03 19.46 -11.18
N ARG A 138 -0.08 18.75 -11.41
CA ARG A 138 -1.28 19.30 -12.05
C ARG A 138 -1.96 20.31 -11.16
N LEU A 139 -2.14 19.97 -9.89
CA LEU A 139 -2.75 20.84 -8.88
C LEU A 139 -2.01 22.19 -8.78
N LEU A 140 -0.68 22.15 -8.89
CA LEU A 140 0.20 23.31 -8.84
C LEU A 140 0.41 24.00 -10.21
N PHE A 141 -0.45 23.79 -11.18
CA PHE A 141 -0.40 24.39 -12.53
C PHE A 141 0.90 24.08 -13.30
N ARG A 142 1.56 22.98 -12.98
CA ARG A 142 2.79 22.53 -13.66
C ARG A 142 2.49 21.43 -14.68
N GLY A 143 1.87 20.35 -14.29
CA GLY A 143 1.43 19.20 -15.07
C GLY A 143 2.50 18.65 -16.01
N TYR A 144 3.16 17.56 -15.67
CA TYR A 144 4.20 16.97 -16.52
C TYR A 144 3.70 16.71 -17.94
N GLY A 145 4.30 17.45 -18.91
CA GLY A 145 3.97 17.35 -20.32
C GLY A 145 2.59 17.89 -20.70
N VAL A 146 1.99 18.70 -19.88
CA VAL A 146 0.77 19.46 -20.17
C VAL A 146 1.18 20.81 -20.77
N SER A 147 0.52 21.21 -21.89
CA SER A 147 0.73 22.54 -22.46
C SER A 147 0.27 23.63 -21.51
N GLU A 148 0.83 24.83 -21.63
CA GLU A 148 0.52 25.94 -20.74
C GLU A 148 -0.96 26.27 -20.69
N PHE A 149 -1.63 26.27 -21.82
CA PHE A 149 -3.08 26.53 -21.94
C PHE A 149 -3.94 25.45 -21.24
N MET A 150 -3.45 24.22 -21.12
CA MET A 150 -4.17 23.13 -20.48
C MET A 150 -3.91 23.01 -18.98
N ARG A 151 -2.88 23.66 -18.45
CA ARG A 151 -2.52 23.60 -17.03
C ARG A 151 -3.67 24.00 -16.09
N PRO A 152 -4.38 25.13 -16.32
CA PRO A 152 -5.53 25.49 -15.47
C PRO A 152 -6.66 24.47 -15.52
N ILE A 153 -6.92 23.89 -16.71
CA ILE A 153 -7.94 22.85 -16.86
C ILE A 153 -7.57 21.60 -16.04
N HIS A 154 -6.32 21.15 -16.12
CA HIS A 154 -5.86 20.01 -15.33
C HIS A 154 -5.91 20.30 -13.82
N ALA A 155 -5.54 21.50 -13.39
CA ALA A 155 -5.64 21.88 -11.98
C ALA A 155 -7.10 21.89 -11.49
N ALA A 156 -8.02 22.43 -12.30
CA ALA A 156 -9.46 22.42 -11.99
C ALA A 156 -10.03 21.01 -11.92
N LEU A 157 -9.65 20.12 -12.84
CA LEU A 157 -10.12 18.72 -12.84
C LEU A 157 -9.64 17.93 -11.61
N VAL A 158 -8.51 18.31 -11.01
CA VAL A 158 -8.04 17.74 -9.75
C VAL A 158 -8.71 18.41 -8.55
N GLY A 159 -8.76 19.73 -8.53
CA GLY A 159 -9.17 20.51 -7.36
C GLY A 159 -10.68 20.72 -7.20
N VAL A 160 -11.50 20.44 -8.23
CA VAL A 160 -12.93 20.70 -8.24
C VAL A 160 -13.69 19.43 -8.60
N ASP A 161 -14.77 19.14 -7.86
CA ASP A 161 -15.67 18.00 -8.06
C ASP A 161 -14.93 16.66 -8.19
N SER A 162 -14.01 16.43 -7.27
CA SER A 162 -13.18 15.23 -7.21
C SER A 162 -13.13 14.66 -5.79
N LEU A 163 -13.02 13.33 -5.70
CA LEU A 163 -12.66 12.60 -4.50
C LEU A 163 -11.20 12.20 -4.61
N ILE A 164 -10.39 12.61 -3.67
CA ILE A 164 -8.96 12.33 -3.62
C ILE A 164 -8.69 11.33 -2.49
N LEU A 165 -8.49 10.07 -2.85
CA LEU A 165 -8.11 8.98 -1.95
C LEU A 165 -6.59 8.87 -1.96
N ILE A 166 -5.91 9.13 -0.85
CA ILE A 166 -4.45 9.08 -0.73
C ILE A 166 -4.07 7.84 0.04
N ASP A 167 -3.51 6.84 -0.63
CA ASP A 167 -3.05 5.60 0.03
C ASP A 167 -1.70 5.82 0.70
N GLU A 168 -1.55 5.26 1.90
CA GLU A 168 -0.41 5.46 2.80
C GLU A 168 -0.05 6.96 2.94
N ALA A 169 -1.06 7.78 3.28
CA ALA A 169 -0.98 9.24 3.30
C ALA A 169 0.19 9.79 4.14
N HIS A 170 0.65 9.04 5.15
CA HIS A 170 1.82 9.39 5.96
C HIS A 170 3.13 9.47 5.15
N LEU A 171 3.23 8.82 3.98
CA LEU A 171 4.37 8.92 3.07
C LEU A 171 4.29 10.15 2.15
N SER A 172 3.13 10.81 2.07
CA SER A 172 2.84 11.88 1.13
C SER A 172 2.39 13.17 1.82
N TRP A 173 2.91 13.43 3.01
CA TRP A 173 2.53 14.56 3.84
C TRP A 173 2.54 15.92 3.13
N PRO A 174 3.56 16.27 2.30
CA PRO A 174 3.54 17.52 1.56
C PRO A 174 2.38 17.67 0.57
N LEU A 175 1.90 16.57 -0.02
CA LEU A 175 0.71 16.59 -0.87
C LEU A 175 -0.56 16.81 -0.03
N VAL A 176 -0.67 16.12 1.10
CA VAL A 176 -1.81 16.28 2.02
C VAL A 176 -1.93 17.72 2.47
N ASP A 177 -0.83 18.33 2.94
CA ASP A 177 -0.79 19.72 3.36
C ASP A 177 -1.14 20.68 2.21
N THR A 178 -0.59 20.47 1.03
CA THR A 178 -0.93 21.25 -0.17
C THR A 178 -2.42 21.19 -0.50
N LEU A 179 -3.03 20.01 -0.42
CA LEU A 179 -4.47 19.84 -0.70
C LEU A 179 -5.33 20.53 0.35
N GLN A 180 -4.94 20.49 1.63
CA GLN A 180 -5.64 21.20 2.71
C GLN A 180 -5.59 22.72 2.49
N TRP A 181 -4.45 23.27 2.05
CA TRP A 181 -4.33 24.68 1.68
C TRP A 181 -5.22 25.03 0.49
N VAL A 182 -5.26 24.18 -0.55
CA VAL A 182 -6.17 24.40 -1.70
C VAL A 182 -7.62 24.43 -1.26
N GLN A 183 -8.07 23.50 -0.40
CA GLN A 183 -9.42 23.53 0.17
C GLN A 183 -9.69 24.83 0.95
N ARG A 184 -8.73 25.28 1.75
CA ARG A 184 -8.84 26.53 2.49
C ARG A 184 -9.03 27.73 1.56
N TYR A 185 -8.27 27.83 0.47
CA TYR A 185 -8.41 28.90 -0.51
C TYR A 185 -9.72 28.83 -1.33
N GLN A 186 -10.33 27.65 -1.40
CA GLN A 186 -11.64 27.46 -2.02
C GLN A 186 -12.81 27.73 -1.05
N SER A 187 -12.54 27.95 0.23
CA SER A 187 -13.57 28.21 1.25
C SER A 187 -14.06 29.67 1.19
N GLY A 188 -15.28 29.91 1.72
CA GLY A 188 -15.94 31.22 1.66
C GLY A 188 -15.20 32.36 2.38
N SER A 189 -14.19 32.09 3.20
CA SER A 189 -13.34 33.12 3.81
C SER A 189 -12.28 33.68 2.86
N TRP A 190 -12.00 33.00 1.73
CA TRP A 190 -10.96 33.37 0.77
C TRP A 190 -11.48 33.56 -0.65
N ALA A 191 -12.62 32.98 -0.97
CA ALA A 191 -13.21 33.04 -2.31
C ALA A 191 -14.50 33.88 -2.28
N ASP A 192 -14.56 34.91 -3.11
CA ASP A 192 -15.77 35.74 -3.25
C ASP A 192 -16.99 34.94 -3.77
N ARG A 193 -16.71 33.87 -4.53
CA ARG A 193 -17.69 32.91 -5.03
C ARG A 193 -17.15 31.51 -5.01
N MET A 194 -17.93 30.55 -4.52
CA MET A 194 -17.64 29.15 -4.70
C MET A 194 -17.77 28.76 -6.17
N ILE A 195 -16.65 28.49 -6.83
CA ILE A 195 -16.63 28.02 -8.21
C ILE A 195 -16.62 26.48 -8.18
N GLY A 196 -17.82 25.91 -8.16
CA GLY A 196 -17.97 24.46 -8.09
C GLY A 196 -17.78 23.90 -6.67
N ARG A 197 -17.72 22.58 -6.59
CA ARG A 197 -17.55 21.84 -5.34
C ARG A 197 -16.05 21.60 -5.10
N PRO A 198 -15.48 21.99 -3.97
CA PRO A 198 -14.11 21.65 -3.61
C PRO A 198 -13.85 20.14 -3.64
N ALA A 199 -12.61 19.73 -3.85
CA ALA A 199 -12.23 18.33 -3.77
C ALA A 199 -12.46 17.78 -2.36
N THR A 200 -13.00 16.57 -2.26
CA THR A 200 -13.07 15.81 -1.01
C THR A 200 -11.78 15.02 -0.83
N ILE A 201 -11.07 15.22 0.28
CA ILE A 201 -9.78 14.57 0.55
C ILE A 201 -9.98 13.50 1.61
N VAL A 202 -9.52 12.28 1.33
CA VAL A 202 -9.56 11.15 2.24
C VAL A 202 -8.16 10.56 2.37
N GLN A 203 -7.61 10.61 3.56
CA GLN A 203 -6.34 10.00 3.88
C GLN A 203 -6.57 8.53 4.26
N MET A 204 -5.87 7.60 3.61
CA MET A 204 -5.91 6.19 3.96
C MET A 204 -4.57 5.81 4.59
N THR A 205 -4.59 5.34 5.82
CA THR A 205 -3.37 4.99 6.56
C THR A 205 -3.64 3.88 7.58
N ALA A 206 -2.62 3.10 7.87
CA ALA A 206 -2.67 2.12 8.96
C ALA A 206 -2.38 2.75 10.33
N THR A 207 -1.81 3.96 10.34
CA THR A 207 -1.40 4.69 11.55
C THR A 207 -1.98 6.11 11.51
N PRO A 208 -3.29 6.29 11.80
CA PRO A 208 -3.87 7.63 11.84
C PRO A 208 -3.30 8.42 13.01
N ALA A 209 -3.05 9.72 12.81
CA ALA A 209 -2.72 10.62 13.89
C ALA A 209 -3.93 10.74 14.84
N SER A 210 -3.71 10.68 16.13
CA SER A 210 -4.77 10.64 17.16
C SER A 210 -5.65 11.88 17.21
N GLU A 211 -5.19 13.01 16.65
CA GLU A 211 -5.87 14.30 16.67
C GLU A 211 -6.75 14.59 15.43
N ALA A 212 -6.75 13.70 14.44
CA ALA A 212 -7.53 13.91 13.23
C ALA A 212 -9.03 13.68 13.52
N GLY A 213 -9.84 14.72 13.44
CA GLY A 213 -11.31 14.61 13.51
C GLY A 213 -11.84 13.81 12.32
N GLY A 214 -12.91 13.02 12.55
CA GLY A 214 -13.57 12.29 11.45
C GLY A 214 -12.79 11.05 10.98
N ILE A 215 -12.18 10.31 11.90
CA ILE A 215 -11.49 9.06 11.61
C ILE A 215 -12.50 7.91 11.56
N PHE A 216 -12.45 7.12 10.48
CA PHE A 216 -13.10 5.82 10.40
C PHE A 216 -12.09 4.73 10.76
N THR A 217 -12.38 3.94 11.78
CA THR A 217 -11.56 2.80 12.21
C THR A 217 -12.39 1.53 12.25
N LEU A 218 -11.72 0.40 12.46
CA LEU A 218 -12.39 -0.88 12.71
C LEU A 218 -13.11 -0.87 14.06
N GLU A 219 -14.29 -1.45 14.07
CA GLU A 219 -15.09 -1.68 15.27
C GLU A 219 -14.87 -3.11 15.81
N ASP A 220 -15.29 -3.38 17.03
CA ASP A 220 -15.13 -4.72 17.67
C ASP A 220 -15.76 -5.84 16.86
N GLU A 221 -16.81 -5.55 16.11
CA GLU A 221 -17.50 -6.51 15.25
C GLU A 221 -16.65 -6.90 14.03
N ASP A 222 -15.87 -5.98 13.49
CA ASP A 222 -14.93 -6.25 12.39
C ASP A 222 -13.85 -7.25 12.81
N TRP A 223 -13.38 -7.18 14.06
CA TRP A 223 -12.42 -8.12 14.64
C TRP A 223 -13.01 -9.53 14.84
N LYS A 224 -14.32 -9.65 14.96
CA LYS A 224 -15.05 -10.93 15.05
C LYS A 224 -15.36 -11.51 13.68
N HIS A 225 -15.28 -10.72 12.62
CA HIS A 225 -15.56 -11.18 11.26
C HIS A 225 -14.62 -12.31 10.84
N LYS A 226 -15.16 -13.44 10.37
CA LYS A 226 -14.41 -14.68 10.09
C LYS A 226 -13.16 -14.45 9.22
N LEU A 227 -13.27 -13.71 8.12
CA LEU A 227 -12.16 -13.49 7.20
C LEU A 227 -11.24 -12.36 7.65
N LEU A 228 -11.81 -11.23 8.08
CA LEU A 228 -11.03 -10.06 8.47
C LEU A 228 -10.32 -10.32 9.79
N GLY A 229 -11.05 -10.86 10.80
CA GLY A 229 -10.48 -11.21 12.10
C GLY A 229 -9.33 -12.22 11.98
N ALA A 230 -9.45 -13.23 11.12
CA ALA A 230 -8.37 -14.20 10.88
C ALA A 230 -7.10 -13.50 10.33
N ARG A 231 -7.25 -12.55 9.40
CA ARG A 231 -6.11 -11.79 8.84
C ARG A 231 -5.44 -10.88 9.86
N LEU A 232 -6.25 -10.20 10.69
CA LEU A 232 -5.78 -9.22 11.65
C LEU A 232 -5.15 -9.86 12.91
N LYS A 233 -5.67 -11.02 13.33
CA LYS A 233 -5.21 -11.74 14.52
C LYS A 233 -4.11 -12.75 14.25
N CYS A 234 -3.76 -12.97 12.97
CA CYS A 234 -2.72 -13.92 12.60
C CYS A 234 -1.39 -13.56 13.24
N ALA A 235 -0.87 -14.46 14.07
CA ALA A 235 0.45 -14.31 14.65
C ALA A 235 1.54 -14.41 13.57
N LYS A 236 2.55 -13.57 13.69
CA LYS A 236 3.72 -13.51 12.80
C LYS A 236 4.98 -13.51 13.66
N PRO A 237 5.36 -14.67 14.22
CA PRO A 237 6.52 -14.76 15.10
C PRO A 237 7.78 -14.31 14.35
N ALA A 238 8.63 -13.55 15.04
CA ALA A 238 9.88 -13.04 14.51
C ALA A 238 11.04 -13.37 15.45
N GLU A 239 12.17 -13.74 14.85
CA GLU A 239 13.46 -13.87 15.51
C GLU A 239 14.32 -12.68 15.15
N ILE A 240 14.99 -12.04 16.12
CA ILE A 240 15.96 -10.99 15.89
C ILE A 240 17.35 -11.58 15.98
N VAL A 241 18.13 -11.43 14.91
CA VAL A 241 19.52 -11.87 14.83
C VAL A 241 20.41 -10.64 14.74
N THR A 242 21.28 -10.46 15.72
CA THR A 242 22.18 -9.32 15.77
C THR A 242 23.53 -9.67 15.17
N LEU A 243 23.99 -8.86 14.21
CA LEU A 243 25.34 -8.86 13.68
C LEU A 243 26.09 -7.65 14.25
N ASN A 244 27.22 -7.89 14.92
CA ASN A 244 28.04 -6.79 15.44
C ASN A 244 28.89 -6.19 14.31
N ASP A 245 28.80 -4.87 14.12
CA ASP A 245 29.67 -4.15 13.21
C ASP A 245 31.11 -4.11 13.76
N THR A 246 32.07 -4.48 12.94
CA THR A 246 33.50 -4.34 13.24
C THR A 246 33.98 -3.01 12.67
N LYS A 247 34.28 -2.05 13.53
CA LYS A 247 34.76 -0.70 13.12
C LYS A 247 35.95 -0.72 12.15
N GLU A 248 36.74 -1.78 12.19
CA GLU A 248 37.99 -1.92 11.46
C GLU A 248 37.80 -2.43 10.03
N ASP A 249 36.65 -3.09 9.75
CA ASP A 249 36.34 -3.64 8.42
C ASP A 249 34.84 -3.48 8.05
N PRO A 250 34.43 -2.31 7.53
CA PRO A 250 33.04 -2.11 7.04
C PRO A 250 32.69 -3.03 5.85
N GLN A 251 33.69 -3.42 5.06
CA GLN A 251 33.50 -4.31 3.92
C GLN A 251 33.26 -5.75 4.38
N GLY A 252 34.01 -6.21 5.40
CA GLY A 252 33.80 -7.50 6.04
C GLY A 252 32.43 -7.59 6.71
N THR A 253 31.99 -6.54 7.41
CA THR A 253 30.65 -6.46 8.00
C THR A 253 29.56 -6.59 6.92
N HIS A 254 29.71 -5.89 5.78
CA HIS A 254 28.76 -5.97 4.69
C HIS A 254 28.74 -7.38 4.05
N THR A 255 29.90 -8.02 3.88
CA THR A 255 30.00 -9.39 3.40
C THR A 255 29.34 -10.36 4.36
N ALA A 256 29.60 -10.22 5.66
CA ALA A 256 28.97 -11.03 6.71
C ALA A 256 27.45 -10.88 6.74
N LEU A 257 26.94 -9.65 6.54
CA LEU A 257 25.51 -9.40 6.42
C LEU A 257 24.88 -10.14 5.23
N VAL A 258 25.51 -10.08 4.05
CA VAL A 258 25.04 -10.77 2.84
C VAL A 258 25.00 -12.29 3.05
N GLU A 259 26.06 -12.87 3.62
CA GLU A 259 26.12 -14.30 3.91
C GLU A 259 25.09 -14.72 4.97
N LEU A 260 24.90 -13.91 6.00
CA LEU A 260 23.90 -14.16 7.06
C LEU A 260 22.47 -14.12 6.48
N LEU A 261 22.15 -13.12 5.66
CA LEU A 261 20.86 -13.01 4.97
C LEU A 261 20.60 -14.25 4.08
N ALA A 262 21.58 -14.64 3.26
CA ALA A 262 21.45 -15.80 2.37
C ALA A 262 21.34 -17.12 3.16
N SER A 263 22.13 -17.32 4.21
CA SER A 263 22.08 -18.53 5.03
C SER A 263 20.75 -18.66 5.78
N LYS A 264 20.25 -17.57 6.38
CA LYS A 264 18.96 -17.56 7.05
C LYS A 264 17.79 -17.76 6.07
N ALA A 265 17.89 -17.22 4.84
CA ALA A 265 16.91 -17.46 3.80
C ALA A 265 16.84 -18.93 3.37
N ARG A 266 18.01 -19.59 3.21
CA ARG A 266 18.07 -21.04 2.91
C ARG A 266 17.53 -21.89 4.04
N ALA A 267 17.89 -21.59 5.29
CA ALA A 267 17.38 -22.30 6.46
C ALA A 267 15.86 -22.16 6.59
N LEU A 268 15.33 -20.95 6.39
CA LEU A 268 13.88 -20.69 6.39
C LEU A 268 13.18 -21.43 5.24
N MET A 269 13.76 -21.44 4.05
CA MET A 269 13.23 -22.17 2.89
C MET A 269 13.19 -23.69 3.16
N ALA A 270 14.24 -24.27 3.73
CA ALA A 270 14.28 -25.69 4.08
C ALA A 270 13.17 -26.05 5.07
N ALA A 271 12.97 -25.25 6.12
CA ALA A 271 11.87 -25.46 7.08
C ALA A 271 10.48 -25.34 6.44
N MET A 272 10.29 -24.42 5.48
CA MET A 272 9.00 -24.25 4.79
C MET A 272 8.70 -25.39 3.81
N ARG A 273 9.72 -26.03 3.23
CA ARG A 273 9.55 -27.19 2.34
C ARG A 273 8.95 -28.41 3.05
N GLU A 274 9.08 -28.51 4.35
CA GLU A 274 8.44 -29.59 5.14
C GLU A 274 6.91 -29.48 5.12
N THR A 275 6.37 -28.28 4.93
CA THR A 275 4.92 -28.02 5.02
C THR A 275 4.29 -27.52 3.69
N SER A 276 5.10 -27.16 2.70
CA SER A 276 4.64 -26.61 1.41
C SER A 276 5.54 -27.08 0.27
N THR A 277 4.95 -27.47 -0.85
CA THR A 277 5.68 -27.89 -2.06
C THR A 277 6.28 -26.71 -2.84
N ALA A 278 5.69 -25.53 -2.74
CA ALA A 278 6.12 -24.33 -3.45
C ALA A 278 6.14 -23.10 -2.53
N PRO A 279 6.97 -23.11 -1.46
CA PRO A 279 7.05 -21.98 -0.54
C PRO A 279 7.69 -20.76 -1.20
N VAL A 280 7.29 -19.59 -0.75
CA VAL A 280 7.82 -18.30 -1.21
C VAL A 280 8.43 -17.56 -0.02
N ALA A 281 9.75 -17.37 -0.06
CA ALA A 281 10.48 -16.60 0.93
C ALA A 281 10.72 -15.17 0.42
N GLY A 282 10.28 -14.17 1.17
CA GLY A 282 10.65 -12.77 0.96
C GLY A 282 11.96 -12.44 1.66
N ILE A 283 12.91 -11.84 0.95
CA ILE A 283 14.17 -11.33 1.52
C ILE A 283 14.21 -9.82 1.27
N VAL A 284 14.03 -9.02 2.32
CA VAL A 284 13.90 -7.56 2.18
C VAL A 284 15.09 -6.87 2.81
N VAL A 285 15.81 -6.11 2.00
CA VAL A 285 17.00 -5.40 2.41
C VAL A 285 16.92 -3.90 2.14
N ASN A 286 17.74 -3.11 2.81
CA ASN A 286 17.65 -1.66 2.78
C ASN A 286 18.39 -1.03 1.60
N ARG A 287 19.33 -1.74 0.99
CA ARG A 287 20.19 -1.21 -0.09
C ARG A 287 20.16 -2.12 -1.32
N VAL A 288 20.17 -1.50 -2.50
CA VAL A 288 20.18 -2.22 -3.78
C VAL A 288 21.44 -3.07 -3.96
N GLY A 289 22.60 -2.59 -3.49
CA GLY A 289 23.84 -3.35 -3.52
C GLY A 289 23.74 -4.65 -2.73
N THR A 290 23.22 -4.58 -1.51
CA THR A 290 22.97 -5.76 -0.65
C THR A 290 21.99 -6.71 -1.32
N ALA A 291 20.87 -6.18 -1.88
CA ALA A 291 19.88 -6.99 -2.58
C ALA A 291 20.49 -7.80 -3.73
N ARG A 292 21.36 -7.16 -4.52
CA ARG A 292 22.03 -7.80 -5.65
C ARG A 292 22.94 -8.95 -5.19
N LEU A 293 23.79 -8.70 -4.19
CA LEU A 293 24.70 -9.70 -3.67
C LEU A 293 23.98 -10.90 -3.04
N VAL A 294 22.91 -10.65 -2.27
CA VAL A 294 22.06 -11.71 -1.71
C VAL A 294 21.39 -12.51 -2.82
N PHE A 295 20.87 -11.84 -3.85
CA PHE A 295 20.29 -12.50 -5.01
C PHE A 295 21.31 -13.41 -5.71
N GLU A 296 22.54 -12.92 -5.97
CA GLU A 296 23.62 -13.71 -6.58
C GLU A 296 23.94 -14.95 -5.74
N ARG A 297 23.91 -14.87 -4.40
CA ARG A 297 24.11 -16.02 -3.50
C ARG A 297 22.97 -17.04 -3.55
N LEU A 298 21.74 -16.58 -3.74
CA LEU A 298 20.55 -17.45 -3.76
C LEU A 298 20.28 -18.05 -5.14
N CYS A 299 20.72 -17.41 -6.22
CA CYS A 299 20.65 -17.99 -7.58
C CYS A 299 21.44 -19.29 -7.75
N SER A 300 22.41 -19.58 -6.87
CA SER A 300 23.14 -20.84 -6.89
C SER A 300 22.37 -22.03 -6.29
N ASP A 301 21.17 -21.81 -5.77
CA ASP A 301 20.30 -22.88 -5.26
C ASP A 301 19.59 -23.55 -6.45
N GLU A 302 20.02 -24.75 -6.83
CA GLU A 302 19.46 -25.50 -7.96
C GLU A 302 18.00 -25.94 -7.71
N GLU A 303 17.56 -25.99 -6.45
CA GLU A 303 16.25 -26.48 -6.07
C GLU A 303 15.18 -25.36 -5.95
N ALA A 304 15.58 -24.09 -6.07
CA ALA A 304 14.67 -22.95 -5.96
C ALA A 304 14.93 -21.93 -7.05
N ASP A 305 13.88 -21.20 -7.42
CA ASP A 305 14.01 -20.03 -8.29
C ASP A 305 14.29 -18.79 -7.43
N ALA A 306 14.95 -17.80 -8.01
CA ALA A 306 15.18 -16.52 -7.37
C ALA A 306 14.75 -15.35 -8.29
N VAL A 307 14.16 -14.30 -7.73
CA VAL A 307 13.81 -13.07 -8.43
C VAL A 307 14.26 -11.85 -7.65
N LEU A 308 14.82 -10.85 -8.37
CA LEU A 308 15.27 -9.59 -7.79
C LEU A 308 14.32 -8.45 -8.15
N LEU A 309 13.71 -7.83 -7.13
CA LEU A 309 12.78 -6.71 -7.29
C LEU A 309 13.35 -5.44 -6.66
N THR A 310 13.88 -4.54 -7.47
CA THR A 310 14.41 -3.23 -7.01
C THR A 310 13.83 -2.08 -7.84
N GLY A 311 13.90 -0.87 -7.29
CA GLY A 311 13.44 0.34 -7.99
C GLY A 311 14.30 0.75 -9.20
N ARG A 312 15.47 0.13 -9.41
CA ARG A 312 16.39 0.45 -10.50
C ARG A 312 16.19 -0.38 -11.77
N VAL A 313 15.32 -1.38 -11.73
CA VAL A 313 14.98 -2.20 -12.91
C VAL A 313 14.21 -1.33 -13.91
N ARG A 314 14.57 -1.41 -15.20
CA ARG A 314 13.86 -0.69 -16.26
C ARG A 314 12.37 -1.09 -16.29
N PRO A 315 11.44 -0.17 -16.59
CA PRO A 315 10.00 -0.46 -16.54
C PRO A 315 9.60 -1.70 -17.34
N PHE A 316 10.11 -1.85 -18.56
CA PHE A 316 9.82 -3.00 -19.41
C PHE A 316 10.29 -4.33 -18.78
N GLU A 317 11.53 -4.37 -18.29
CA GLU A 317 12.10 -5.57 -17.66
C GLU A 317 11.35 -5.93 -16.37
N ARG A 318 10.97 -4.92 -15.59
CA ARG A 318 10.16 -5.11 -14.39
C ARG A 318 8.78 -5.71 -14.74
N ASP A 319 8.13 -5.18 -15.77
CA ASP A 319 6.81 -5.63 -16.17
C ASP A 319 6.86 -7.10 -16.65
N GLU A 320 7.93 -7.51 -17.37
CA GLU A 320 8.17 -8.91 -17.74
C GLU A 320 8.46 -9.81 -16.52
N LEU A 321 9.30 -9.35 -15.57
CA LEU A 321 9.55 -10.08 -14.33
C LEU A 321 8.27 -10.27 -13.51
N LEU A 322 7.47 -9.21 -13.37
CA LEU A 322 6.20 -9.30 -12.64
C LEU A 322 5.23 -10.24 -13.35
N LYS A 323 5.11 -10.18 -14.68
CA LYS A 323 4.27 -11.08 -15.44
C LYS A 323 4.66 -12.55 -15.23
N ALA A 324 5.95 -12.85 -15.15
CA ALA A 324 6.45 -14.20 -14.95
C ALA A 324 6.27 -14.70 -13.50
N TYR A 325 6.54 -13.87 -12.50
CA TYR A 325 6.65 -14.30 -11.11
C TYR A 325 5.49 -13.86 -10.20
N LEU A 326 4.74 -12.80 -10.54
CA LEU A 326 3.63 -12.32 -9.72
C LEU A 326 2.56 -13.39 -9.44
N PRO A 327 2.16 -14.25 -10.41
CA PRO A 327 1.20 -15.32 -10.12
C PRO A 327 1.64 -16.25 -8.98
N ARG A 328 2.95 -16.46 -8.81
CA ARG A 328 3.54 -17.35 -7.79
C ARG A 328 3.64 -16.69 -6.41
N MET A 329 3.71 -15.37 -6.33
CA MET A 329 3.90 -14.61 -5.08
C MET A 329 2.69 -13.75 -4.68
N LYS A 330 1.61 -13.76 -5.47
CA LYS A 330 0.37 -13.00 -5.19
C LYS A 330 -0.42 -13.63 -4.03
N ALA A 331 -1.11 -12.78 -3.26
CA ALA A 331 -2.03 -13.24 -2.23
C ALA A 331 -3.17 -14.08 -2.83
N GLY A 332 -3.42 -15.24 -2.24
CA GLY A 332 -4.44 -16.17 -2.74
C GLY A 332 -4.05 -16.90 -4.02
N ARG A 333 -2.75 -16.99 -4.33
CA ARG A 333 -2.22 -17.75 -5.46
C ARG A 333 -2.76 -19.18 -5.51
N ALA A 334 -3.07 -19.66 -6.70
CA ALA A 334 -3.42 -21.05 -6.94
C ALA A 334 -2.15 -21.94 -6.86
N PRO A 335 -2.30 -23.24 -6.54
CA PRO A 335 -1.20 -24.19 -6.70
C PRO A 335 -0.66 -24.15 -8.12
N ASP A 336 0.66 -24.09 -8.28
CA ASP A 336 1.33 -24.11 -9.57
C ASP A 336 1.34 -25.55 -10.12
N ALA A 337 1.23 -25.68 -11.46
CA ALA A 337 1.33 -26.96 -12.13
C ALA A 337 2.76 -27.58 -12.05
N ASN A 338 3.79 -26.74 -11.87
CA ASN A 338 5.18 -27.15 -11.64
C ASN A 338 5.75 -26.36 -10.45
N PRO A 339 5.42 -26.75 -9.23
CA PRO A 339 5.73 -25.97 -8.04
C PRO A 339 7.23 -26.04 -7.74
N ARG A 340 7.93 -24.89 -7.87
CA ARG A 340 9.29 -24.73 -7.36
C ARG A 340 9.28 -23.69 -6.23
N PRO A 341 10.07 -23.85 -5.17
CA PRO A 341 10.29 -22.82 -4.18
C PRO A 341 10.80 -21.52 -4.82
N LEU A 342 10.48 -20.38 -4.23
CA LEU A 342 10.84 -19.07 -4.80
C LEU A 342 11.43 -18.15 -3.73
N TYR A 343 12.65 -17.66 -3.98
CA TYR A 343 13.23 -16.54 -3.25
C TYR A 343 12.86 -15.22 -3.94
N VAL A 344 12.26 -14.30 -3.21
CA VAL A 344 11.95 -12.95 -3.67
C VAL A 344 12.87 -11.97 -2.94
N VAL A 345 13.97 -11.60 -3.57
CA VAL A 345 14.90 -10.62 -3.02
C VAL A 345 14.47 -9.22 -3.44
N ALA A 346 14.25 -8.34 -2.48
CA ALA A 346 13.72 -7.01 -2.76
C ALA A 346 14.29 -5.94 -1.85
N THR A 347 14.14 -4.70 -2.26
CA THR A 347 14.31 -3.52 -1.40
C THR A 347 12.94 -3.02 -0.94
N GLN A 348 12.86 -1.79 -0.45
CA GLN A 348 11.61 -1.14 -0.02
C GLN A 348 10.50 -1.13 -1.10
N THR A 349 10.80 -1.52 -2.32
CA THR A 349 9.84 -1.55 -3.44
C THR A 349 8.62 -2.42 -3.19
N ILE A 350 8.71 -3.41 -2.30
CA ILE A 350 7.60 -4.31 -1.96
C ILE A 350 6.83 -3.89 -0.71
N GLU A 351 7.30 -2.90 0.03
CA GLU A 351 6.65 -2.44 1.27
C GLU A 351 5.25 -1.88 0.97
N VAL A 352 5.13 -1.11 -0.11
CA VAL A 352 3.88 -0.47 -0.50
C VAL A 352 3.37 -1.08 -1.81
N GLY A 353 2.11 -1.47 -1.83
CA GLY A 353 1.28 -1.64 -3.01
C GLY A 353 1.23 -3.00 -3.66
N ALA A 354 2.24 -3.81 -3.62
CA ALA A 354 2.14 -5.14 -4.25
C ALA A 354 1.28 -6.09 -3.41
N ASP A 355 0.34 -6.79 -4.04
CA ASP A 355 -0.48 -7.83 -3.39
C ASP A 355 0.32 -9.12 -3.18
N LEU A 356 1.51 -8.97 -2.58
CA LEU A 356 2.43 -10.07 -2.31
C LEU A 356 2.08 -10.77 -1.00
N ASP A 357 2.33 -12.07 -0.96
CA ASP A 357 2.07 -12.94 0.18
C ASP A 357 3.16 -13.99 0.32
N PHE A 358 4.04 -13.79 1.29
CA PHE A 358 5.17 -14.67 1.59
C PHE A 358 4.79 -15.71 2.64
N ASP A 359 5.37 -16.90 2.54
CA ASP A 359 5.27 -17.96 3.54
C ASP A 359 6.27 -17.72 4.68
N GLY A 360 7.43 -17.14 4.36
CA GLY A 360 8.45 -16.73 5.30
C GLY A 360 9.11 -15.43 4.90
N LEU A 361 9.69 -14.71 5.86
CA LEU A 361 10.31 -13.41 5.65
C LEU A 361 11.68 -13.34 6.34
N VAL A 362 12.72 -12.98 5.60
CA VAL A 362 14.00 -12.53 6.15
C VAL A 362 14.15 -11.05 5.83
N THR A 363 14.41 -10.21 6.81
CA THR A 363 14.51 -8.79 6.56
C THR A 363 15.66 -8.15 7.33
N GLU A 364 16.35 -7.18 6.71
CA GLU A 364 17.13 -6.21 7.47
C GLU A 364 16.22 -5.42 8.42
N ALA A 365 16.75 -5.05 9.58
CA ALA A 365 16.08 -4.13 10.48
C ALA A 365 15.82 -2.79 9.78
N ALA A 366 14.69 -2.18 10.10
CA ALA A 366 14.20 -0.96 9.48
C ALA A 366 13.36 -0.16 10.49
N ALA A 367 12.96 1.05 10.12
CA ALA A 367 12.00 1.81 10.91
C ALA A 367 10.69 1.02 11.10
N LEU A 368 10.00 1.24 12.20
CA LEU A 368 8.81 0.48 12.60
C LEU A 368 7.73 0.43 11.51
N ASP A 369 7.52 1.54 10.82
CA ASP A 369 6.53 1.60 9.74
C ASP A 369 6.92 0.73 8.55
N ALA A 370 8.20 0.71 8.18
CA ALA A 370 8.73 -0.17 7.14
C ALA A 370 8.60 -1.64 7.54
N LEU A 371 8.95 -2.00 8.79
CA LEU A 371 8.75 -3.35 9.32
C LEU A 371 7.27 -3.76 9.30
N ARG A 372 6.35 -2.90 9.74
CA ARG A 372 4.90 -3.17 9.66
C ARG A 372 4.44 -3.47 8.24
N GLN A 373 4.96 -2.75 7.25
CA GLN A 373 4.63 -2.97 5.84
C GLN A 373 5.21 -4.29 5.32
N ARG A 374 6.47 -4.64 5.68
CA ARG A 374 7.11 -5.93 5.35
C ARG A 374 6.35 -7.10 5.98
N PHE A 375 6.01 -7.00 7.25
CA PHE A 375 5.17 -7.98 7.95
C PHE A 375 3.76 -8.07 7.39
N GLY A 376 3.24 -6.99 6.81
CA GLY A 376 1.99 -6.98 6.04
C GLY A 376 2.02 -7.88 4.80
N ARG A 377 3.21 -8.31 4.34
CA ARG A 377 3.41 -9.26 3.23
C ARG A 377 3.63 -10.71 3.68
N LEU A 378 3.89 -10.93 4.95
CA LEU A 378 4.03 -12.27 5.53
C LEU A 378 2.64 -12.79 5.90
N ASN A 379 2.28 -13.97 5.40
CA ASN A 379 0.98 -14.61 5.69
C ASN A 379 -0.19 -13.61 5.62
N ARG A 380 -0.26 -12.90 4.51
CA ARG A 380 -1.16 -11.76 4.32
C ARG A 380 -2.63 -12.11 4.51
N LEU A 381 -3.01 -13.33 4.16
CA LEU A 381 -4.39 -13.80 4.30
C LEU A 381 -4.68 -14.48 5.63
N GLY A 382 -3.67 -14.68 6.49
CA GLY A 382 -3.83 -15.35 7.77
C GLY A 382 -4.23 -16.83 7.67
N LYS A 383 -3.83 -17.49 6.57
CA LYS A 383 -4.21 -18.89 6.29
C LYS A 383 -3.12 -19.92 6.63
N ARG A 384 -1.91 -19.47 6.95
CA ARG A 384 -0.76 -20.34 7.22
C ARG A 384 -0.48 -20.39 8.72
N GLU A 385 -0.33 -21.57 9.24
CA GLU A 385 -0.07 -21.80 10.68
C GLU A 385 1.39 -21.59 11.06
N HIS A 386 2.33 -21.80 10.13
CA HIS A 386 3.77 -21.84 10.39
C HIS A 386 4.57 -20.73 9.68
N SER A 387 4.00 -19.52 9.56
CA SER A 387 4.76 -18.41 9.01
C SER A 387 5.75 -17.84 10.03
N ARG A 388 6.99 -17.57 9.60
CA ARG A 388 8.05 -17.00 10.44
C ARG A 388 8.73 -15.82 9.77
N ALA A 389 9.21 -14.89 10.60
CA ALA A 389 10.10 -13.83 10.16
C ALA A 389 11.44 -13.89 10.88
N ILE A 390 12.49 -13.42 10.21
CA ILE A 390 13.82 -13.24 10.78
C ILE A 390 14.25 -11.81 10.47
N ILE A 391 14.54 -11.03 11.51
CA ILE A 391 15.01 -9.65 11.40
C ILE A 391 16.51 -9.66 11.68
N ILE A 392 17.31 -9.18 10.73
CA ILE A 392 18.76 -9.07 10.89
C ILE A 392 19.09 -7.62 11.23
N TYR A 393 19.64 -7.41 12.40
CA TYR A 393 20.05 -6.11 12.90
C TYR A 393 21.57 -5.99 12.96
N VAL A 394 22.11 -5.06 12.17
CA VAL A 394 23.54 -4.70 12.26
C VAL A 394 23.69 -3.67 13.37
N LYS A 395 24.21 -4.10 14.52
CA LYS A 395 24.45 -3.22 15.66
C LYS A 395 25.72 -2.41 15.43
N SER A 396 25.58 -1.14 15.06
CA SER A 396 26.71 -0.24 14.96
C SER A 396 27.33 0.03 16.33
N ARG A 397 28.64 -0.02 16.40
CA ARG A 397 29.41 0.39 17.60
C ARG A 397 29.65 1.91 17.66
N ARG A 398 29.25 2.66 16.63
CA ARG A 398 29.36 4.11 16.60
C ARG A 398 28.14 4.72 17.29
N SER A 399 28.35 5.19 18.53
CA SER A 399 27.35 5.95 19.26
C SER A 399 27.09 7.26 18.49
N GLY A 400 25.83 7.50 18.10
CA GLY A 400 25.39 8.76 17.49
C GLY A 400 25.50 8.83 15.95
N GLU A 401 25.89 7.76 15.23
CA GLU A 401 25.80 7.73 13.77
C GLU A 401 24.43 7.21 13.33
N ALA A 402 23.63 8.09 12.73
CA ALA A 402 22.32 7.75 12.22
C ALA A 402 22.41 6.77 11.02
N ASP A 403 21.47 5.84 10.91
CA ASP A 403 21.41 4.93 9.75
C ASP A 403 21.19 5.75 8.45
N PRO A 404 21.94 5.47 7.38
CA PRO A 404 21.86 6.27 6.15
C PRO A 404 20.55 6.12 5.39
N VAL A 405 19.69 5.17 5.74
CA VAL A 405 18.36 4.94 5.13
C VAL A 405 17.24 5.41 6.04
N TYR A 406 17.31 5.10 7.33
CA TYR A 406 16.23 5.35 8.29
C TYR A 406 16.60 6.37 9.39
N GLY A 407 17.81 6.89 9.39
CA GLY A 407 18.24 7.85 10.41
C GLY A 407 18.17 7.29 11.82
N GLU A 408 17.63 8.07 12.74
CA GLU A 408 17.47 7.69 14.16
C GLU A 408 16.32 6.69 14.36
N ALA A 409 15.33 6.67 13.48
CA ALA A 409 14.14 5.81 13.61
C ALA A 409 14.47 4.31 13.66
N LEU A 410 15.61 3.88 13.10
CA LEU A 410 16.07 2.49 13.21
C LEU A 410 16.45 2.17 14.67
N ALA A 411 17.21 3.05 15.30
CA ALA A 411 17.65 2.86 16.68
C ALA A 411 16.46 2.87 17.65
N GLU A 412 15.54 3.79 17.49
CA GLU A 412 14.30 3.86 18.27
C GLU A 412 13.49 2.57 18.15
N THR A 413 13.32 2.05 16.93
CA THR A 413 12.59 0.80 16.69
C THR A 413 13.22 -0.39 17.44
N MET A 414 14.55 -0.48 17.41
CA MET A 414 15.25 -1.62 18.03
C MET A 414 15.38 -1.48 19.56
N GLN A 415 15.26 -0.27 20.13
CA GLN A 415 15.21 -0.04 21.57
C GLN A 415 13.86 -0.42 22.19
N MET A 416 12.75 -0.16 21.48
CA MET A 416 11.40 -0.55 21.93
C MET A 416 11.27 -2.06 22.19
N ASP A 417 11.94 -2.89 21.38
CA ASP A 417 11.95 -4.34 21.57
C ASP A 417 12.81 -4.78 22.78
N GLY A 418 13.86 -4.05 23.11
CA GLY A 418 14.70 -4.31 24.28
C GLY A 418 13.97 -4.09 25.61
N GLU A 419 13.10 -3.09 25.67
CA GLU A 419 12.30 -2.78 26.87
C GLU A 419 11.17 -3.77 27.07
N SER A 420 10.51 -4.21 25.99
CA SER A 420 9.44 -5.22 26.07
C SER A 420 9.99 -6.59 26.50
N HIS A 421 11.21 -6.95 26.12
CA HIS A 421 11.87 -8.18 26.60
C HIS A 421 12.25 -8.10 28.09
N SER A 422 12.73 -6.94 28.54
CA SER A 422 13.14 -6.76 29.95
C SER A 422 11.95 -6.75 30.93
N GLN A 423 10.79 -6.28 30.50
CA GLN A 423 9.56 -6.35 31.28
C GLN A 423 8.99 -7.77 31.33
N THR A 424 9.03 -8.49 30.20
CA THR A 424 8.54 -9.88 30.13
C THR A 424 9.45 -10.87 30.88
N GLU A 425 10.77 -10.63 30.93
CA GLU A 425 11.68 -11.42 31.74
C GLU A 425 11.54 -11.15 33.25
N ARG A 426 11.21 -9.92 33.65
CA ARG A 426 10.91 -9.61 35.05
C ARG A 426 9.58 -10.20 35.55
N GLU A 427 8.60 -10.35 34.67
CA GLU A 427 7.33 -11.00 34.99
C GLU A 427 7.40 -12.53 34.88
N LYS A 428 8.33 -13.10 34.09
CA LYS A 428 8.54 -14.53 33.88
C LYS A 428 9.63 -15.18 34.76
N GLY A 429 10.01 -14.52 35.84
CA GLY A 429 10.87 -15.16 36.86
C GLY A 429 10.27 -16.45 37.45
N HIS A 430 9.14 -16.93 36.96
CA HIS A 430 8.55 -18.24 37.20
C HIS A 430 7.81 -18.73 35.97
N SER A 431 8.42 -19.65 35.25
CA SER A 431 7.92 -20.56 34.16
C SER A 431 8.45 -20.31 32.74
N GLY A 432 9.02 -21.35 32.22
CA GLY A 432 9.55 -21.78 30.94
C GLY A 432 9.18 -21.05 29.64
N THR A 433 10.21 -20.86 28.87
CA THR A 433 10.33 -20.78 27.39
C THR A 433 9.04 -20.71 26.56
N GLU A 434 8.70 -19.52 26.08
CA GLU A 434 7.89 -19.32 24.88
C GLU A 434 8.41 -18.10 24.11
N GLY A 435 8.59 -18.30 22.77
CA GLY A 435 9.12 -17.29 21.86
C GLY A 435 8.20 -16.06 21.73
N ALA A 436 8.80 -14.89 21.69
CA ALA A 436 8.12 -13.62 21.53
C ALA A 436 7.51 -13.52 20.13
N GLY A 437 6.19 -13.56 20.04
CA GLY A 437 5.46 -13.31 18.81
C GLY A 437 5.07 -11.83 18.70
N PHE A 438 5.32 -11.21 17.56
CA PHE A 438 4.69 -9.95 17.20
C PHE A 438 3.18 -10.16 17.09
N ARG A 439 2.47 -9.89 18.17
CA ARG A 439 1.02 -9.81 18.13
C ARG A 439 0.61 -8.42 17.68
N HIS A 440 -0.23 -8.34 16.67
CA HIS A 440 -0.99 -7.14 16.38
C HIS A 440 -1.91 -6.88 17.59
N SER A 441 -1.44 -6.16 18.58
CA SER A 441 -2.28 -5.64 19.64
C SER A 441 -2.99 -4.39 19.14
N GLY A 442 -4.12 -4.60 18.46
CA GLY A 442 -5.12 -3.56 18.29
C GLY A 442 -5.91 -3.43 19.58
N ASN A 443 -5.41 -2.66 20.52
CA ASN A 443 -6.26 -2.05 21.54
C ASN A 443 -5.71 -0.65 21.83
N PRO A 444 -6.40 0.41 21.43
CA PRO A 444 -6.02 1.76 21.75
C PRO A 444 -6.65 2.15 23.09
N GLN A 445 -6.09 1.66 24.21
CA GLN A 445 -6.35 2.29 25.50
C GLN A 445 -5.03 2.39 26.27
N GLY A 446 -4.52 3.61 26.33
CA GLY A 446 -3.60 4.08 27.36
C GLY A 446 -2.12 3.84 27.11
N ALA A 447 -1.52 4.59 26.21
CA ALA A 447 -0.14 5.04 26.36
C ALA A 447 -0.12 6.53 26.03
N THR A 448 -0.24 7.34 27.04
CA THR A 448 0.07 8.78 27.03
C THR A 448 1.58 8.90 26.83
N VAL A 449 2.00 9.23 25.64
CA VAL A 449 3.36 9.73 25.39
C VAL A 449 3.25 11.25 25.43
N THR A 450 3.58 11.82 26.59
CA THR A 450 3.88 13.24 26.76
C THR A 450 5.22 13.53 26.11
N ARG A 451 5.18 14.41 25.08
CA ARG A 451 6.22 15.18 24.39
C ARG A 451 7.32 14.42 23.70
#